data_51c7dbc439254f307bbba7c2b0cc5cc4
#
_entry.id   51c7dbc439254f307bbba7c2b0cc5cc4
#
_cell.length_a   1.000
_cell.length_b   1.000
_cell.length_c   1.000
_cell.angle_alpha   90.00
_cell.angle_beta   90.00
_cell.angle_gamma   90.00
#
_symmetry.space_group_name_H-M   'P 1'
#
loop_
_entity.id
_entity.type
_entity.pdbx_description
1 polymer ?
#
loop_
_entity_poly.entity_id
_entity_poly.type
_entity_poly.pdbx_seq_one_letter_code
_entity_poly.pdbx_strand_id
1 'polypeptide(L)' 'MADMGTKEASEKWGVSQKRVANWCRRTKDPRVTQDKKGSPWHIPKNYPNPFPK' A
#
# COMPACT_ATOMS: atom_id res chain seq x y z
N MET A 1 -11.23 -4.02 -11.12
CA MET A 1 -10.88 -4.09 -9.72
C MET A 1 -10.00 -2.95 -9.36
N ALA A 2 -10.15 -2.47 -8.17
CA ALA A 2 -9.57 -1.18 -7.80
C ALA A 2 -8.42 -1.30 -6.80
N ASP A 3 -7.72 -2.41 -6.83
CA ASP A 3 -6.61 -2.62 -5.90
C ASP A 3 -5.29 -2.35 -6.59
N MET A 4 -4.34 -1.82 -5.84
CA MET A 4 -2.99 -1.65 -6.31
C MET A 4 -2.03 -2.31 -5.32
N GLY A 5 -0.92 -2.83 -5.85
CA GLY A 5 0.11 -3.40 -5.01
C GLY A 5 1.09 -2.34 -4.52
N THR A 6 2.11 -2.79 -3.77
CA THR A 6 3.09 -1.85 -3.24
C THR A 6 3.86 -1.14 -4.34
N LYS A 7 4.12 -1.85 -5.46
CA LYS A 7 4.86 -1.22 -6.56
C LYS A 7 4.06 -0.09 -7.16
N GLU A 8 2.79 -0.33 -7.48
CA GLU A 8 1.95 0.70 -8.07
C GLU A 8 1.76 1.84 -7.09
N ALA A 9 1.52 1.53 -5.82
CA ALA A 9 1.36 2.56 -4.82
C ALA A 9 2.62 3.40 -4.66
N SER A 10 3.79 2.75 -4.71
CA SER A 10 5.05 3.49 -4.59
C SER A 10 5.21 4.49 -5.72
N GLU A 11 4.85 4.10 -6.92
CA GLU A 11 4.94 4.99 -8.07
C GLU A 11 3.91 6.12 -7.98
N LYS A 12 2.71 5.78 -7.55
CA LYS A 12 1.64 6.77 -7.43
C LYS A 12 1.95 7.80 -6.34
N TRP A 13 2.54 7.35 -5.26
CA TRP A 13 2.81 8.22 -4.11
C TRP A 13 4.21 8.82 -4.12
N GLY A 14 5.07 8.37 -5.04
CA GLY A 14 6.42 8.91 -5.13
C GLY A 14 7.34 8.48 -4.00
N VAL A 15 7.15 7.28 -3.49
CA VAL A 15 7.98 6.72 -2.43
C VAL A 15 8.48 5.34 -2.86
N SER A 16 9.41 4.77 -2.09
CA SER A 16 9.94 3.44 -2.42
C SER A 16 8.95 2.34 -2.06
N GLN A 17 9.09 1.19 -2.75
CA GLN A 17 8.26 0.04 -2.42
C GLN A 17 8.47 -0.42 -0.99
N LYS A 18 9.71 -0.37 -0.53
CA LYS A 18 10.02 -0.74 0.84
C LYS A 18 9.28 0.14 1.83
N ARG A 19 9.21 1.43 1.52
CA ARG A 19 8.50 2.37 2.40
C ARG A 19 7.01 2.04 2.43
N VAL A 20 6.43 1.74 1.27
CA VAL A 20 5.02 1.36 1.20
C VAL A 20 4.78 0.07 1.97
N ALA A 21 5.65 -0.92 1.79
CA ALA A 21 5.49 -2.19 2.49
C ALA A 21 5.56 -2.01 4.00
N ASN A 22 6.51 -1.21 4.47
CA ASN A 22 6.62 -0.93 5.90
C ASN A 22 5.36 -0.25 6.42
N TRP A 23 4.85 0.72 5.65
CA TRP A 23 3.62 1.38 6.04
C TRP A 23 2.46 0.40 6.12
N CYS A 24 2.35 -0.50 5.13
CA CYS A 24 1.28 -1.50 5.12
C CYS A 24 1.31 -2.38 6.37
N ARG A 25 2.52 -2.72 6.83
CA ARG A 25 2.68 -3.56 8.00
C ARG A 25 2.31 -2.83 9.29
N ARG A 26 2.39 -1.51 9.28
CA ARG A 26 2.15 -0.69 10.47
C ARG A 26 0.75 -0.14 10.51
N THR A 27 0.13 0.07 9.35
CA THR A 27 -1.21 0.62 9.29
C THR A 27 -2.22 -0.41 9.79
N LYS A 28 -3.26 0.09 10.43
CA LYS A 28 -4.35 -0.77 10.88
C LYS A 28 -5.62 -0.51 10.08
N ASP A 29 -5.47 0.14 8.95
CA ASP A 29 -6.61 0.48 8.10
C ASP A 29 -7.17 -0.80 7.47
N PRO A 30 -8.46 -1.11 7.70
CA PRO A 30 -9.05 -2.32 7.14
C PRO A 30 -9.12 -2.34 5.63
N ARG A 31 -8.92 -1.20 4.97
CA ARG A 31 -8.92 -1.14 3.51
C ARG A 31 -7.61 -1.65 2.92
N VAL A 32 -6.57 -1.74 3.74
CA VAL A 32 -5.27 -2.27 3.31
C VAL A 32 -5.17 -3.69 3.84
N THR A 33 -5.20 -4.66 2.92
CA THR A 33 -5.25 -6.08 3.30
C THR A 33 -4.15 -6.86 2.60
N GLN A 34 -3.96 -8.06 3.08
CA GLN A 34 -3.00 -9.02 2.54
C GLN A 34 -3.62 -10.40 2.67
N ASP A 35 -3.55 -11.19 1.60
CA ASP A 35 -4.17 -12.52 1.62
C ASP A 35 -3.51 -13.40 2.68
N LYS A 36 -2.20 -13.36 2.74
CA LYS A 36 -1.45 -14.09 3.75
C LYS A 36 -0.09 -13.43 3.89
N LYS A 37 0.62 -13.81 4.93
CA LYS A 37 1.96 -13.28 5.15
C LYS A 37 2.84 -13.58 3.95
N GLY A 38 3.50 -12.56 3.44
CA GLY A 38 4.36 -12.69 2.28
C GLY A 38 3.67 -12.43 0.96
N SER A 39 2.35 -12.32 0.93
CA SER A 39 1.61 -12.03 -0.29
C SER A 39 1.63 -10.52 -0.58
N PRO A 40 1.42 -10.13 -1.86
CA PRO A 40 1.31 -8.71 -2.18
C PRO A 40 0.17 -8.06 -1.43
N TRP A 41 0.38 -6.81 -1.04
CA TRP A 41 -0.65 -6.05 -0.36
C TRP A 41 -1.71 -5.57 -1.35
N HIS A 42 -2.92 -5.42 -0.86
CA HIS A 42 -4.06 -4.93 -1.63
C HIS A 42 -4.43 -3.56 -1.07
N ILE A 43 -4.19 -2.52 -1.85
CA ILE A 43 -4.47 -1.14 -1.47
C ILE A 43 -5.47 -0.58 -2.47
N PRO A 44 -6.56 0.04 -2.01
CA PRO A 44 -7.53 0.64 -2.94
C PRO A 44 -6.84 1.70 -3.80
N LYS A 45 -7.16 1.73 -5.08
CA LYS A 45 -6.53 2.69 -5.99
C LYS A 45 -6.87 4.13 -5.64
N ASN A 46 -8.01 4.35 -5.05
CA ASN A 46 -8.42 5.70 -4.65
C ASN A 46 -7.97 6.07 -3.24
N TYR A 47 -7.13 5.24 -2.64
CA TYR A 47 -6.60 5.51 -1.32
C TYR A 47 -5.74 6.77 -1.35
N PRO A 48 -5.96 7.71 -0.44
CA PRO A 48 -5.15 8.92 -0.42
C PRO A 48 -3.71 8.62 -0.04
N ASN A 49 -2.80 9.46 -0.49
CA ASN A 49 -1.38 9.32 -0.16
C ASN A 49 -1.19 9.49 1.35
N PRO A 50 -0.76 8.43 2.07
CA PRO A 50 -0.59 8.52 3.52
C PRO A 50 0.74 9.14 3.93
N PHE A 51 1.60 9.41 2.98
CA PHE A 51 2.93 9.97 3.28
C PHE A 51 2.91 11.48 3.07
N PRO A 52 3.26 12.27 4.07
CA PRO A 52 3.35 13.71 3.89
C PRO A 52 4.49 14.06 2.98
N LYS A 53 4.32 15.14 2.24
CA LYS A 53 5.40 15.63 1.39
C LYS A 53 6.28 16.57 2.16
#